data_0f2618dcd55f418e0c6d2ce69e511aae
#
_entry.id   0f2618dcd55f418e0c6d2ce69e511aae
#
_cell.length_a   1.000
_cell.length_b   1.000
_cell.length_c   1.000
_cell.angle_alpha   90.00
_cell.angle_beta   90.00
_cell.angle_gamma   90.00
#
_symmetry.space_group_name_H-M   'P 1'
#
loop_
_entity.id
_entity.type
_entity.pdbx_description
1 polymer ?
#
loop_
_entity_poly.entity_id
_entity_poly.type
_entity_poly.pdbx_seq_one_letter_code
_entity_poly.pdbx_strand_id
1 'polypeptide(L)'
;MSIFNPSKPNIKKLKTKKKVKPLIKALKYNKDWNIRKSAAEALIAIGWEPINGDGIYYLIALEEWNKLIHIGEFAVEPLIELLKDEKSFVFHRDTIKALGAIKDKRAVEPLVELLQDKKKHLHEEVIKALGQLGDKKVVKQLISVLQNEDSITLRCETIRALGSMKDKQAVEPLIEVLQQEMQKPHLDAKTTIIIEVATALGEIKDERAITHLASLYNVYTDYVNKKIQNALLKINTELTRFYYAILNSDENKLLEIDNAFDLAIQALYHTSNWIRRQAIWALMILRDYGAVTQIENALNDKDLIVVSYAVYALGEKGDNRAVMPLIDILLKKDFPACRNGGSPKLPEHWCGPRSEAAVALGKIKDKRALKPLIKVIEEKGCHCLIEKSAWALIELGDERAIEPLKSVKNHTNSPSVVQKAIDILENF
;
A
#
# COMPACT_ATOMS: atom_id res chain seq x y z
N MET A 1 -22.82 58.47 -7.41
CA MET A 1 -23.31 58.00 -6.11
C MET A 1 -22.16 58.05 -5.14
N SER A 2 -22.26 58.86 -4.10
CA SER A 2 -21.23 59.13 -3.07
C SER A 2 -20.93 57.85 -2.32
N ILE A 3 -19.69 57.32 -2.43
CA ILE A 3 -19.19 56.20 -1.66
C ILE A 3 -19.06 56.72 -0.21
N PHE A 4 -20.04 56.38 0.63
CA PHE A 4 -19.96 56.59 2.08
C PHE A 4 -18.80 55.74 2.60
N ASN A 5 -17.64 56.37 2.76
CA ASN A 5 -16.50 55.80 3.45
C ASN A 5 -16.78 55.93 4.96
N PRO A 6 -17.20 54.86 5.65
CA PRO A 6 -17.54 54.99 7.07
C PRO A 6 -16.29 55.40 7.84
N SER A 7 -16.40 56.58 8.50
CA SER A 7 -15.33 57.09 9.36
C SER A 7 -14.96 56.06 10.42
N LYS A 8 -13.66 55.95 10.72
CA LYS A 8 -13.13 55.01 11.74
C LYS A 8 -13.86 55.19 13.07
N PRO A 9 -14.51 54.15 13.63
CA PRO A 9 -15.26 54.26 14.87
C PRO A 9 -14.34 54.61 16.05
N ASN A 10 -14.73 55.61 16.85
CA ASN A 10 -14.01 55.95 18.08
C ASN A 10 -14.52 55.09 19.24
N ILE A 11 -13.92 53.91 19.43
CA ILE A 11 -14.34 52.93 20.43
C ILE A 11 -14.29 53.47 21.86
N LYS A 12 -13.24 54.23 22.22
CA LYS A 12 -13.13 54.85 23.56
C LYS A 12 -14.33 55.75 23.88
N LYS A 13 -14.72 56.62 22.94
CA LYS A 13 -15.89 57.50 23.10
C LYS A 13 -17.20 56.71 23.13
N LEU A 14 -17.31 55.62 22.36
CA LEU A 14 -18.51 54.78 22.36
C LEU A 14 -18.65 54.00 23.69
N LYS A 15 -17.54 53.50 24.24
CA LYS A 15 -17.47 52.81 25.53
C LYS A 15 -17.90 53.75 26.67
N THR A 16 -17.30 54.95 26.75
CA THR A 16 -17.60 55.91 27.78
C THR A 16 -19.07 56.34 27.80
N LYS A 17 -19.68 56.43 26.61
CA LYS A 17 -21.10 56.80 26.44
C LYS A 17 -22.03 55.56 26.48
N LYS A 18 -21.53 54.34 26.79
CA LYS A 18 -22.27 53.08 26.82
C LYS A 18 -23.15 52.88 25.59
N LYS A 19 -22.65 53.23 24.39
CA LYS A 19 -23.39 53.13 23.12
C LYS A 19 -23.32 51.72 22.54
N VAL A 20 -24.19 50.79 22.98
CA VAL A 20 -24.23 49.39 22.58
C VAL A 20 -24.37 49.20 21.07
N LYS A 21 -25.43 49.74 20.44
CA LYS A 21 -25.67 49.58 18.99
C LYS A 21 -24.48 50.00 18.10
N PRO A 22 -23.82 51.15 18.28
CA PRO A 22 -22.62 51.49 17.53
C PRO A 22 -21.42 50.60 17.82
N LEU A 23 -21.26 50.04 19.02
CA LEU A 23 -20.23 49.06 19.34
C LEU A 23 -20.48 47.75 18.63
N ILE A 24 -21.71 47.25 18.60
CA ILE A 24 -22.10 46.06 17.82
C ILE A 24 -21.82 46.26 16.32
N LYS A 25 -22.14 47.43 15.76
CA LYS A 25 -21.80 47.77 14.38
C LYS A 25 -20.28 47.76 14.14
N ALA A 26 -19.49 48.14 15.14
CA ALA A 26 -18.02 48.13 15.06
C ALA A 26 -17.43 46.72 15.08
N LEU A 27 -18.13 45.69 15.57
CA LEU A 27 -17.71 44.26 15.45
C LEU A 27 -17.62 43.81 13.99
N LYS A 28 -18.38 44.40 13.09
CA LYS A 28 -18.38 44.10 11.63
C LYS A 28 -17.45 45.03 10.84
N TYR A 29 -16.63 45.89 11.51
CA TYR A 29 -15.77 46.84 10.82
C TYR A 29 -14.60 46.11 10.12
N ASN A 30 -14.60 46.08 8.77
CA ASN A 30 -13.70 45.29 7.95
C ASN A 30 -12.35 45.97 7.60
N LYS A 31 -12.14 47.24 8.03
CA LYS A 31 -10.91 47.98 7.68
C LYS A 31 -9.78 47.83 8.70
N ASP A 32 -10.08 47.44 9.94
CA ASP A 32 -9.10 47.33 11.01
C ASP A 32 -9.58 46.34 12.08
N TRP A 33 -8.88 45.21 12.20
CA TRP A 33 -9.20 44.19 13.18
C TRP A 33 -9.16 44.68 14.63
N ASN A 34 -8.19 45.55 14.96
CA ASN A 34 -8.08 46.08 16.32
C ASN A 34 -9.35 46.82 16.76
N ILE A 35 -10.10 47.36 15.81
CA ILE A 35 -11.39 48.00 16.10
C ILE A 35 -12.43 46.95 16.48
N ARG A 36 -12.49 45.82 15.78
CA ARG A 36 -13.39 44.72 16.13
C ARG A 36 -13.10 44.22 17.54
N LYS A 37 -11.83 43.93 17.85
CA LYS A 37 -11.36 43.48 19.16
C LYS A 37 -11.67 44.50 20.25
N SER A 38 -11.31 45.79 20.04
CA SER A 38 -11.59 46.86 21.00
C SER A 38 -13.09 47.06 21.22
N ALA A 39 -13.92 46.85 20.19
CA ALA A 39 -15.38 46.92 20.32
C ALA A 39 -15.92 45.76 21.17
N ALA A 40 -15.41 44.54 21.00
CA ALA A 40 -15.77 43.41 21.83
C ALA A 40 -15.36 43.61 23.29
N GLU A 41 -14.14 44.08 23.56
CA GLU A 41 -13.65 44.42 24.90
C GLU A 41 -14.47 45.55 25.54
N ALA A 42 -14.89 46.52 24.75
CA ALA A 42 -15.75 47.60 25.22
C ALA A 42 -17.15 47.11 25.60
N LEU A 43 -17.70 46.18 24.85
CA LEU A 43 -18.99 45.54 25.14
C LEU A 43 -18.92 44.72 26.43
N ILE A 44 -17.85 43.96 26.66
CA ILE A 44 -17.60 43.26 27.94
C ILE A 44 -17.58 44.27 29.09
N ALA A 45 -16.80 45.33 28.94
CA ALA A 45 -16.60 46.32 30.01
C ALA A 45 -17.86 47.11 30.39
N ILE A 46 -18.88 47.16 29.53
CA ILE A 46 -20.18 47.76 29.84
C ILE A 46 -21.25 46.76 30.26
N GLY A 47 -20.87 45.48 30.45
CA GLY A 47 -21.77 44.41 30.89
C GLY A 47 -22.77 43.96 29.84
N TRP A 48 -22.44 44.09 28.53
CA TRP A 48 -23.30 43.62 27.46
C TRP A 48 -23.11 42.13 27.25
N GLU A 49 -24.19 41.38 27.17
CA GLU A 49 -24.22 39.98 26.78
C GLU A 49 -24.81 39.84 25.38
N PRO A 50 -24.22 38.94 24.52
CA PRO A 50 -24.71 38.78 23.17
C PRO A 50 -26.09 38.14 23.13
N ILE A 51 -27.01 38.79 22.41
CA ILE A 51 -28.37 38.31 22.16
C ILE A 51 -28.48 38.03 20.65
N ASN A 52 -28.77 36.79 20.23
CA ASN A 52 -28.90 36.37 18.83
C ASN A 52 -27.61 36.46 17.99
N GLY A 53 -27.74 36.65 16.67
CA GLY A 53 -26.66 36.64 15.68
C GLY A 53 -25.49 37.60 15.89
N ASP A 54 -25.68 38.69 16.68
CA ASP A 54 -24.60 39.61 17.01
C ASP A 54 -23.51 38.99 17.89
N GLY A 55 -23.86 37.93 18.62
CA GLY A 55 -22.92 37.12 19.39
C GLY A 55 -21.85 36.45 18.57
N ILE A 56 -22.12 36.09 17.32
CA ILE A 56 -21.17 35.41 16.45
C ILE A 56 -19.99 36.34 16.09
N TYR A 57 -20.28 37.59 15.65
CA TYR A 57 -19.21 38.54 15.35
C TYR A 57 -18.42 39.00 16.60
N TYR A 58 -19.06 38.96 17.77
CA TYR A 58 -18.40 39.16 19.05
C TYR A 58 -17.41 38.04 19.37
N LEU A 59 -17.81 36.79 19.19
CA LEU A 59 -16.93 35.60 19.37
C LEU A 59 -15.79 35.59 18.35
N ILE A 60 -16.05 35.93 17.08
CA ILE A 60 -15.03 36.12 16.06
C ILE A 60 -13.99 37.16 16.50
N ALA A 61 -14.44 38.33 17.03
CA ALA A 61 -13.57 39.39 17.47
C ALA A 61 -12.73 39.04 18.71
N LEU A 62 -13.17 38.06 19.51
CA LEU A 62 -12.45 37.53 20.67
C LEU A 62 -11.65 36.25 20.34
N GLU A 63 -11.67 35.76 19.08
CA GLU A 63 -10.98 34.57 18.64
C GLU A 63 -11.45 33.27 19.35
N GLU A 64 -12.73 33.25 19.76
CA GLU A 64 -13.35 32.14 20.51
C GLU A 64 -13.81 31.00 19.56
N TRP A 65 -12.87 30.44 18.80
CA TRP A 65 -13.12 29.47 17.73
C TRP A 65 -13.89 28.22 18.19
N ASN A 66 -13.60 27.71 19.38
CA ASN A 66 -14.29 26.54 19.93
C ASN A 66 -15.79 26.84 20.18
N LYS A 67 -16.11 28.03 20.63
CA LYS A 67 -17.50 28.43 20.83
C LYS A 67 -18.23 28.61 19.51
N LEU A 68 -17.54 29.12 18.48
CA LEU A 68 -18.09 29.24 17.13
C LEU A 68 -18.38 27.85 16.53
N ILE A 69 -17.49 26.88 16.71
CA ILE A 69 -17.72 25.49 16.28
C ILE A 69 -18.95 24.89 16.99
N HIS A 70 -19.13 25.14 18.29
CA HIS A 70 -20.31 24.67 19.03
C HIS A 70 -21.62 25.32 18.60
N ILE A 71 -21.59 26.59 18.17
CA ILE A 71 -22.75 27.25 17.58
C ILE A 71 -23.18 26.61 16.27
N GLY A 72 -22.24 26.00 15.55
CA GLY A 72 -22.52 25.21 14.36
C GLY A 72 -22.98 26.06 13.18
N GLU A 73 -24.10 25.68 12.56
CA GLU A 73 -24.59 26.22 11.28
C GLU A 73 -24.80 27.72 11.25
N PHE A 74 -25.11 28.33 12.40
CA PHE A 74 -25.33 29.79 12.50
C PHE A 74 -24.03 30.61 12.36
N ALA A 75 -22.87 30.00 12.63
CA ALA A 75 -21.58 30.64 12.47
C ALA A 75 -21.05 30.62 11.03
N VAL A 76 -21.60 29.77 10.15
CA VAL A 76 -21.06 29.50 8.82
C VAL A 76 -20.98 30.73 7.93
N GLU A 77 -22.09 31.46 7.73
CA GLU A 77 -22.10 32.65 6.89
C GLU A 77 -21.14 33.75 7.39
N PRO A 78 -21.14 34.11 8.69
CA PRO A 78 -20.16 35.07 9.22
C PRO A 78 -18.69 34.61 9.04
N LEU A 79 -18.40 33.31 9.13
CA LEU A 79 -17.07 32.77 8.89
C LEU A 79 -16.68 32.81 7.40
N ILE A 80 -17.64 32.56 6.49
CA ILE A 80 -17.43 32.73 5.04
C ILE A 80 -17.18 34.18 4.69
N GLU A 81 -17.93 35.12 5.28
CA GLU A 81 -17.67 36.57 5.12
C GLU A 81 -16.25 36.94 5.59
N LEU A 82 -15.77 36.32 6.67
CA LEU A 82 -14.42 36.55 7.18
C LEU A 82 -13.33 36.08 6.21
N LEU A 83 -13.54 34.95 5.50
CA LEU A 83 -12.61 34.46 4.47
C LEU A 83 -12.52 35.40 3.26
N LYS A 84 -13.59 36.10 2.92
CA LYS A 84 -13.64 37.07 1.81
C LYS A 84 -12.98 38.40 2.16
N ASP A 85 -12.76 38.68 3.46
CA ASP A 85 -12.11 39.89 3.92
C ASP A 85 -10.59 39.76 3.89
N GLU A 86 -9.95 40.24 2.81
CA GLU A 86 -8.50 40.21 2.65
C GLU A 86 -7.69 40.83 3.80
N LYS A 87 -8.27 41.75 4.56
CA LYS A 87 -7.61 42.39 5.71
C LYS A 87 -7.61 41.49 6.94
N SER A 88 -8.40 40.46 6.92
CA SER A 88 -8.52 39.49 8.00
C SER A 88 -7.69 38.23 7.76
N PHE A 89 -6.69 38.27 6.85
CA PHE A 89 -5.88 37.12 6.43
C PHE A 89 -5.23 36.34 7.58
N VAL A 90 -4.93 36.99 8.70
CA VAL A 90 -4.34 36.38 9.90
C VAL A 90 -5.27 35.31 10.48
N PHE A 91 -6.58 35.44 10.31
CA PHE A 91 -7.59 34.51 10.84
C PHE A 91 -8.08 33.49 9.83
N HIS A 92 -7.67 33.60 8.57
CA HIS A 92 -8.14 32.67 7.52
C HIS A 92 -7.87 31.23 7.88
N ARG A 93 -6.69 30.91 8.45
CA ARG A 93 -6.33 29.56 8.89
C ARG A 93 -7.31 28.98 9.91
N ASP A 94 -7.62 29.76 10.97
CA ASP A 94 -8.51 29.28 12.03
C ASP A 94 -9.98 29.30 11.58
N THR A 95 -10.36 30.22 10.70
CA THR A 95 -11.67 30.23 10.04
C THR A 95 -11.88 28.98 9.17
N ILE A 96 -10.90 28.59 8.37
CA ILE A 96 -10.93 27.37 7.55
C ILE A 96 -11.10 26.15 8.44
N LYS A 97 -10.32 26.04 9.53
CA LYS A 97 -10.44 24.95 10.50
C LYS A 97 -11.82 24.89 11.15
N ALA A 98 -12.36 26.05 11.57
CA ALA A 98 -13.69 26.12 12.16
C ALA A 98 -14.78 25.67 11.17
N LEU A 99 -14.74 26.13 9.92
CA LEU A 99 -15.68 25.70 8.87
C LEU A 99 -15.59 24.20 8.60
N GLY A 100 -14.38 23.64 8.53
CA GLY A 100 -14.18 22.18 8.39
C GLY A 100 -14.77 21.40 9.57
N ALA A 101 -14.59 21.89 10.81
CA ALA A 101 -15.09 21.25 12.02
C ALA A 101 -16.64 21.33 12.14
N ILE A 102 -17.26 22.42 11.67
CA ILE A 102 -18.72 22.61 11.65
C ILE A 102 -19.38 21.64 10.64
N LYS A 103 -18.67 21.26 9.57
CA LYS A 103 -19.14 20.32 8.53
C LYS A 103 -20.39 20.76 7.78
N ASP A 104 -20.60 22.05 7.62
CA ASP A 104 -21.71 22.58 6.82
C ASP A 104 -21.31 22.76 5.35
N LYS A 105 -22.13 22.19 4.43
CA LYS A 105 -21.83 22.18 2.99
C LYS A 105 -21.78 23.55 2.34
N ARG A 106 -22.33 24.58 2.95
CA ARG A 106 -22.22 25.98 2.46
C ARG A 106 -20.77 26.45 2.38
N ALA A 107 -19.88 25.88 3.21
CA ALA A 107 -18.46 26.19 3.21
C ALA A 107 -17.68 25.61 2.01
N VAL A 108 -18.25 24.64 1.27
CA VAL A 108 -17.53 23.89 0.22
C VAL A 108 -17.03 24.81 -0.89
N GLU A 109 -17.91 25.55 -1.56
CA GLU A 109 -17.54 26.41 -2.68
C GLU A 109 -16.54 27.51 -2.27
N PRO A 110 -16.74 28.25 -1.15
CA PRO A 110 -15.74 29.23 -0.69
C PRO A 110 -14.37 28.63 -0.41
N LEU A 111 -14.29 27.37 0.09
CA LEU A 111 -13.02 26.69 0.31
C LEU A 111 -12.39 26.21 -0.99
N VAL A 112 -13.18 25.75 -1.96
CA VAL A 112 -12.69 25.36 -3.30
C VAL A 112 -12.11 26.57 -4.05
N GLU A 113 -12.74 27.74 -3.94
CA GLU A 113 -12.21 28.99 -4.51
C GLU A 113 -10.80 29.30 -3.96
N LEU A 114 -10.54 29.04 -2.68
CA LEU A 114 -9.21 29.24 -2.08
C LEU A 114 -8.15 28.27 -2.60
N LEU A 115 -8.51 27.08 -3.08
CA LEU A 115 -7.55 26.18 -3.74
C LEU A 115 -7.09 26.68 -5.10
N GLN A 116 -7.91 27.50 -5.76
CA GLN A 116 -7.60 28.09 -7.06
C GLN A 116 -6.78 29.39 -6.91
N ASP A 117 -6.77 29.98 -5.73
CA ASP A 117 -6.01 31.21 -5.43
C ASP A 117 -4.51 30.89 -5.28
N LYS A 118 -3.66 31.86 -5.64
CA LYS A 118 -2.20 31.77 -5.48
C LYS A 118 -1.73 31.73 -4.00
N LYS A 119 -2.62 31.79 -3.04
CA LYS A 119 -2.34 31.74 -1.59
C LYS A 119 -2.02 30.30 -1.13
N LYS A 120 -1.01 29.69 -1.72
CA LYS A 120 -0.59 28.30 -1.46
C LYS A 120 -0.39 27.96 0.03
N HIS A 121 -0.10 28.96 0.88
CA HIS A 121 0.10 28.77 2.32
C HIS A 121 -1.15 28.37 3.11
N LEU A 122 -2.35 28.44 2.50
CA LEU A 122 -3.62 27.99 3.09
C LEU A 122 -4.10 26.65 2.52
N HIS A 123 -3.48 26.15 1.44
CA HIS A 123 -3.97 24.96 0.74
C HIS A 123 -4.02 23.74 1.65
N GLU A 124 -3.07 23.58 2.57
CA GLU A 124 -3.06 22.46 3.52
C GLU A 124 -4.31 22.45 4.41
N GLU A 125 -4.63 23.60 5.02
CA GLU A 125 -5.81 23.75 5.88
C GLU A 125 -7.11 23.61 5.08
N VAL A 126 -7.15 24.14 3.86
CA VAL A 126 -8.31 24.01 2.96
C VAL A 126 -8.57 22.57 2.59
N ILE A 127 -7.53 21.81 2.19
CA ILE A 127 -7.64 20.39 1.86
C ILE A 127 -8.14 19.60 3.07
N LYS A 128 -7.60 19.86 4.27
CA LYS A 128 -8.06 19.23 5.52
C LYS A 128 -9.53 19.52 5.80
N ALA A 129 -9.94 20.79 5.67
CA ALA A 129 -11.32 21.19 5.89
C ALA A 129 -12.29 20.56 4.89
N LEU A 130 -11.94 20.51 3.59
CA LEU A 130 -12.72 19.84 2.56
C LEU A 130 -12.85 18.33 2.82
N GLY A 131 -11.77 17.69 3.30
CA GLY A 131 -11.79 16.29 3.74
C GLY A 131 -12.75 16.05 4.91
N GLN A 132 -12.80 16.98 5.89
CA GLN A 132 -13.72 16.91 7.03
C GLN A 132 -15.18 17.15 6.64
N LEU A 133 -15.43 18.06 5.68
CA LEU A 133 -16.75 18.30 5.10
C LEU A 133 -17.31 17.08 4.38
N GLY A 134 -16.46 16.29 3.74
CA GLY A 134 -16.82 15.02 3.11
C GLY A 134 -17.77 15.17 1.92
N ASP A 135 -17.86 16.34 1.27
CA ASP A 135 -18.71 16.53 0.10
C ASP A 135 -18.06 15.95 -1.16
N LYS A 136 -18.69 14.93 -1.74
CA LYS A 136 -18.20 14.23 -2.93
C LYS A 136 -18.03 15.12 -4.17
N LYS A 137 -18.65 16.29 -4.20
CA LYS A 137 -18.50 17.22 -5.33
C LYS A 137 -17.05 17.69 -5.52
N VAL A 138 -16.25 17.73 -4.44
CA VAL A 138 -14.86 18.20 -4.50
C VAL A 138 -13.84 17.11 -4.79
N VAL A 139 -14.27 15.85 -4.92
CA VAL A 139 -13.36 14.72 -5.20
C VAL A 139 -12.54 14.95 -6.47
N LYS A 140 -13.17 15.43 -7.54
CA LYS A 140 -12.49 15.72 -8.80
C LYS A 140 -11.45 16.85 -8.68
N GLN A 141 -11.76 17.90 -7.91
CA GLN A 141 -10.84 18.98 -7.64
C GLN A 141 -9.64 18.51 -6.83
N LEU A 142 -9.86 17.69 -5.80
CA LEU A 142 -8.78 17.09 -5.01
C LEU A 142 -7.92 16.12 -5.83
N ILE A 143 -8.51 15.34 -6.73
CA ILE A 143 -7.76 14.51 -7.68
C ILE A 143 -6.87 15.37 -8.56
N SER A 144 -7.39 16.50 -9.10
CA SER A 144 -6.59 17.44 -9.87
C SER A 144 -5.44 18.04 -9.06
N VAL A 145 -5.67 18.39 -7.79
CA VAL A 145 -4.59 18.83 -6.90
C VAL A 145 -3.54 17.73 -6.71
N LEU A 146 -3.96 16.50 -6.47
CA LEU A 146 -3.06 15.36 -6.27
C LEU A 146 -2.14 15.11 -7.47
N GLN A 147 -2.66 15.29 -8.69
CA GLN A 147 -1.92 15.07 -9.94
C GLN A 147 -0.95 16.19 -10.31
N ASN A 148 -1.24 17.43 -9.90
CA ASN A 148 -0.50 18.62 -10.31
C ASN A 148 0.35 19.25 -9.19
N GLU A 149 0.36 18.68 -7.98
CA GLU A 149 1.09 19.23 -6.84
C GLU A 149 2.40 18.47 -6.59
N ASP A 150 3.50 19.21 -6.46
CA ASP A 150 4.83 18.65 -6.20
C ASP A 150 5.14 18.52 -4.71
N SER A 151 4.46 19.31 -3.86
CA SER A 151 4.67 19.29 -2.41
C SER A 151 4.21 17.98 -1.79
N ILE A 152 5.12 17.23 -1.19
CA ILE A 152 4.84 15.97 -0.52
C ILE A 152 3.79 16.16 0.57
N THR A 153 3.87 17.24 1.35
CA THR A 153 2.92 17.55 2.41
C THR A 153 1.50 17.73 1.85
N LEU A 154 1.34 18.52 0.79
CA LEU A 154 0.03 18.77 0.18
C LEU A 154 -0.51 17.50 -0.49
N ARG A 155 0.34 16.72 -1.14
CA ARG A 155 -0.05 15.40 -1.70
C ARG A 155 -0.56 14.46 -0.61
N CYS A 156 0.17 14.34 0.52
CA CYS A 156 -0.26 13.51 1.65
C CYS A 156 -1.60 13.95 2.22
N GLU A 157 -1.80 15.26 2.44
CA GLU A 157 -3.08 15.77 2.94
C GLU A 157 -4.22 15.53 1.94
N THR A 158 -3.96 15.68 0.64
CA THR A 158 -4.95 15.39 -0.41
C THR A 158 -5.34 13.91 -0.42
N ILE A 159 -4.37 13.02 -0.29
CA ILE A 159 -4.60 11.57 -0.19
C ILE A 159 -5.46 11.24 1.03
N ARG A 160 -5.14 11.82 2.20
CA ARG A 160 -5.94 11.65 3.43
C ARG A 160 -7.37 12.15 3.26
N ALA A 161 -7.54 13.32 2.66
CA ALA A 161 -8.85 13.89 2.37
C ALA A 161 -9.68 12.98 1.47
N LEU A 162 -9.11 12.50 0.35
CA LEU A 162 -9.76 11.56 -0.56
C LEU A 162 -10.14 10.25 0.15
N GLY A 163 -9.26 9.70 0.98
CA GLY A 163 -9.53 8.50 1.78
C GLY A 163 -10.71 8.71 2.76
N SER A 164 -10.73 9.85 3.46
CA SER A 164 -11.82 10.17 4.42
C SER A 164 -13.18 10.34 3.76
N MET A 165 -13.23 10.80 2.51
CA MET A 165 -14.46 10.95 1.73
C MET A 165 -15.05 9.61 1.28
N LYS A 166 -14.26 8.55 1.26
CA LYS A 166 -14.68 7.18 0.89
C LYS A 166 -15.37 7.11 -0.47
N ASP A 167 -14.96 7.96 -1.41
CA ASP A 167 -15.51 7.96 -2.76
C ASP A 167 -14.70 7.07 -3.70
N LYS A 168 -15.38 6.16 -4.39
CA LYS A 168 -14.74 5.20 -5.31
C LYS A 168 -14.09 5.85 -6.53
N GLN A 169 -14.42 7.11 -6.87
CA GLN A 169 -13.76 7.84 -7.95
C GLN A 169 -12.29 8.11 -7.64
N ALA A 170 -11.89 8.13 -6.36
CA ALA A 170 -10.50 8.33 -5.96
C ALA A 170 -9.61 7.08 -6.11
N VAL A 171 -10.20 5.89 -6.33
CA VAL A 171 -9.45 4.61 -6.32
C VAL A 171 -8.39 4.58 -7.42
N GLU A 172 -8.77 4.76 -8.68
CA GLU A 172 -7.85 4.71 -9.80
C GLU A 172 -6.75 5.79 -9.70
N PRO A 173 -7.06 7.08 -9.42
CA PRO A 173 -6.03 8.09 -9.21
C PRO A 173 -5.05 7.76 -8.08
N LEU A 174 -5.52 7.16 -6.99
CA LEU A 174 -4.65 6.72 -5.89
C LEU A 174 -3.76 5.53 -6.30
N ILE A 175 -4.28 4.60 -7.10
CA ILE A 175 -3.49 3.50 -7.67
C ILE A 175 -2.44 4.04 -8.64
N GLU A 176 -2.76 5.02 -9.48
CA GLU A 176 -1.80 5.67 -10.37
C GLU A 176 -0.66 6.32 -9.58
N VAL A 177 -0.97 7.05 -8.51
CA VAL A 177 0.05 7.61 -7.60
C VAL A 177 0.94 6.52 -7.04
N LEU A 178 0.36 5.41 -6.60
CA LEU A 178 1.10 4.27 -6.07
C LEU A 178 2.09 3.72 -7.11
N GLN A 179 1.65 3.51 -8.34
CA GLN A 179 2.46 2.99 -9.44
C GLN A 179 3.60 3.96 -9.82
N GLN A 180 3.32 5.26 -9.86
CA GLN A 180 4.33 6.29 -10.11
C GLN A 180 5.40 6.31 -9.01
N GLU A 181 4.99 6.24 -7.73
CA GLU A 181 5.94 6.20 -6.63
C GLU A 181 6.79 4.92 -6.64
N MET A 182 6.26 3.79 -7.06
CA MET A 182 7.02 2.54 -7.20
C MET A 182 8.16 2.64 -8.21
N GLN A 183 8.02 3.44 -9.24
CA GLN A 183 9.04 3.63 -10.29
C GLN A 183 10.19 4.56 -9.85
N LYS A 184 9.99 5.39 -8.82
CA LYS A 184 11.00 6.31 -8.32
C LYS A 184 12.08 5.59 -7.51
N PRO A 185 13.33 6.08 -7.48
CA PRO A 185 14.36 5.54 -6.59
C PRO A 185 13.92 5.65 -5.11
N HIS A 186 14.48 4.78 -4.26
CA HIS A 186 14.15 4.76 -2.84
C HIS A 186 14.51 6.07 -2.15
N LEU A 187 13.49 6.81 -1.70
CA LEU A 187 13.57 8.02 -0.90
C LEU A 187 12.55 7.90 0.25
N ASP A 188 12.85 8.45 1.42
CA ASP A 188 11.94 8.43 2.59
C ASP A 188 10.56 9.03 2.29
N ALA A 189 10.55 10.07 1.47
CA ALA A 189 9.32 10.73 0.97
C ALA A 189 8.37 9.78 0.24
N LYS A 190 8.91 8.88 -0.59
CA LYS A 190 8.16 7.84 -1.31
C LYS A 190 7.42 6.92 -0.35
N THR A 191 8.10 6.47 0.70
CA THR A 191 7.52 5.57 1.71
C THR A 191 6.33 6.21 2.41
N THR A 192 6.42 7.50 2.72
CA THR A 192 5.32 8.26 3.33
C THR A 192 4.09 8.30 2.43
N ILE A 193 4.26 8.64 1.15
CA ILE A 193 3.15 8.67 0.18
C ILE A 193 2.50 7.30 0.03
N ILE A 194 3.30 6.23 -0.08
CA ILE A 194 2.80 4.85 -0.19
C ILE A 194 1.94 4.46 1.02
N ILE A 195 2.37 4.82 2.24
CA ILE A 195 1.60 4.55 3.46
C ILE A 195 0.26 5.30 3.45
N GLU A 196 0.27 6.57 3.06
CA GLU A 196 -0.95 7.37 3.00
C GLU A 196 -1.92 6.83 1.93
N VAL A 197 -1.41 6.46 0.74
CA VAL A 197 -2.24 5.86 -0.33
C VAL A 197 -2.81 4.52 0.13
N ALA A 198 -2.00 3.64 0.72
CA ALA A 198 -2.50 2.37 1.22
C ALA A 198 -3.59 2.57 2.28
N THR A 199 -3.38 3.53 3.20
CA THR A 199 -4.38 3.86 4.23
C THR A 199 -5.67 4.38 3.61
N ALA A 200 -5.58 5.30 2.64
CA ALA A 200 -6.74 5.89 1.96
C ALA A 200 -7.54 4.83 1.18
N LEU A 201 -6.87 3.95 0.43
CA LEU A 201 -7.51 2.84 -0.29
C LEU A 201 -8.21 1.88 0.67
N GLY A 202 -7.62 1.60 1.84
CA GLY A 202 -8.26 0.82 2.89
C GLY A 202 -9.52 1.48 3.47
N GLU A 203 -9.55 2.82 3.61
CA GLU A 203 -10.74 3.55 4.06
C GLU A 203 -11.85 3.59 2.99
N ILE A 204 -11.49 3.66 1.70
CA ILE A 204 -12.44 3.64 0.58
C ILE A 204 -13.10 2.26 0.43
N LYS A 205 -12.39 1.18 0.78
CA LYS A 205 -12.88 -0.21 0.75
C LYS A 205 -13.33 -0.68 -0.63
N ASP A 206 -12.52 -0.44 -1.65
CA ASP A 206 -12.80 -0.91 -3.02
C ASP A 206 -11.86 -2.05 -3.40
N GLU A 207 -12.42 -3.11 -3.99
CA GLU A 207 -11.69 -4.34 -4.35
C GLU A 207 -10.58 -4.11 -5.38
N ARG A 208 -10.71 -3.11 -6.25
CA ARG A 208 -9.68 -2.76 -7.25
C ARG A 208 -8.32 -2.47 -6.64
N ALA A 209 -8.29 -2.03 -5.38
CA ALA A 209 -7.06 -1.74 -4.66
C ALA A 209 -6.28 -2.99 -4.21
N ILE A 210 -6.94 -4.16 -4.10
CA ILE A 210 -6.41 -5.33 -3.39
C ILE A 210 -5.11 -5.84 -4.01
N THR A 211 -5.11 -6.10 -5.31
CA THR A 211 -3.94 -6.65 -6.02
C THR A 211 -2.75 -5.68 -6.00
N HIS A 212 -3.03 -4.36 -6.11
CA HIS A 212 -2.01 -3.33 -6.05
C HIS A 212 -1.40 -3.20 -4.64
N LEU A 213 -2.23 -3.23 -3.60
CA LEU A 213 -1.76 -3.26 -2.20
C LEU A 213 -0.93 -4.51 -1.91
N ALA A 214 -1.40 -5.67 -2.33
CA ALA A 214 -0.68 -6.93 -2.16
C ALA A 214 0.70 -6.90 -2.86
N SER A 215 0.82 -6.27 -4.03
CA SER A 215 2.08 -6.18 -4.77
C SER A 215 3.20 -5.43 -4.04
N LEU A 216 2.83 -4.55 -3.09
CA LEU A 216 3.78 -3.78 -2.28
C LEU A 216 4.35 -4.59 -1.10
N TYR A 217 3.71 -5.70 -0.75
CA TYR A 217 4.13 -6.49 0.40
C TYR A 217 5.53 -7.06 0.16
N ASN A 218 6.35 -7.06 1.21
CA ASN A 218 7.75 -7.50 1.19
C ASN A 218 8.70 -6.69 0.26
N VAL A 219 8.23 -5.54 -0.25
CA VAL A 219 9.07 -4.60 -1.01
C VAL A 219 9.71 -3.57 -0.09
N TYR A 220 9.04 -3.27 1.02
CA TYR A 220 9.40 -2.24 2.00
C TYR A 220 9.63 -2.83 3.38
N THR A 221 9.79 -1.97 4.39
CA THR A 221 9.98 -2.35 5.79
C THR A 221 8.73 -3.00 6.41
N ASP A 222 8.92 -3.70 7.53
CA ASP A 222 7.81 -4.32 8.29
C ASP A 222 6.73 -3.32 8.69
N TYR A 223 7.12 -2.07 8.97
CA TYR A 223 6.16 -1.01 9.27
C TYR A 223 5.20 -0.74 8.11
N VAL A 224 5.73 -0.66 6.88
CA VAL A 224 4.91 -0.48 5.66
C VAL A 224 4.04 -1.71 5.42
N ASN A 225 4.61 -2.91 5.56
CA ASN A 225 3.87 -4.16 5.42
C ASN A 225 2.67 -4.21 6.37
N LYS A 226 2.84 -3.79 7.63
CA LYS A 226 1.74 -3.71 8.60
C LYS A 226 0.64 -2.71 8.17
N LYS A 227 1.00 -1.59 7.56
CA LYS A 227 0.02 -0.62 7.03
C LYS A 227 -0.76 -1.20 5.86
N ILE A 228 -0.09 -1.91 4.95
CA ILE A 228 -0.73 -2.61 3.82
C ILE A 228 -1.69 -3.68 4.33
N GLN A 229 -1.27 -4.51 5.28
CA GLN A 229 -2.14 -5.52 5.89
C GLN A 229 -3.39 -4.90 6.52
N ASN A 230 -3.24 -3.79 7.27
CA ASN A 230 -4.38 -3.09 7.86
C ASN A 230 -5.33 -2.54 6.78
N ALA A 231 -4.81 -2.05 5.66
CA ALA A 231 -5.62 -1.58 4.55
C ALA A 231 -6.41 -2.73 3.91
N LEU A 232 -5.76 -3.87 3.65
CA LEU A 232 -6.42 -5.08 3.13
C LEU A 232 -7.52 -5.56 4.07
N LEU A 233 -7.24 -5.65 5.38
CA LEU A 233 -8.24 -6.06 6.39
C LEU A 233 -9.46 -5.13 6.44
N LYS A 234 -9.29 -3.83 6.20
CA LYS A 234 -10.41 -2.88 6.15
C LYS A 234 -11.33 -3.08 4.95
N ILE A 235 -10.77 -3.50 3.80
CA ILE A 235 -11.57 -3.82 2.60
C ILE A 235 -12.46 -5.04 2.88
N ASN A 236 -11.93 -6.05 3.59
CA ASN A 236 -12.67 -7.18 4.17
C ASN A 236 -13.52 -7.97 3.17
N THR A 237 -12.96 -8.33 2.03
CA THR A 237 -13.55 -9.28 1.07
C THR A 237 -12.89 -10.65 1.22
N GLU A 238 -13.45 -11.66 0.57
CA GLU A 238 -12.84 -13.00 0.53
C GLU A 238 -11.45 -12.95 -0.14
N LEU A 239 -11.32 -12.17 -1.19
CA LEU A 239 -10.03 -11.92 -1.84
C LEU A 239 -9.00 -11.30 -0.88
N THR A 240 -9.40 -10.38 -0.01
CA THR A 240 -8.47 -9.82 1.00
C THR A 240 -8.08 -10.82 2.06
N ARG A 241 -8.99 -11.72 2.49
CA ARG A 241 -8.66 -12.81 3.42
C ARG A 241 -7.63 -13.76 2.80
N PHE A 242 -7.81 -14.10 1.52
CA PHE A 242 -6.87 -14.90 0.77
C PHE A 242 -5.47 -14.23 0.71
N TYR A 243 -5.39 -12.97 0.27
CA TYR A 243 -4.11 -12.26 0.25
C TYR A 243 -3.50 -12.16 1.65
N TYR A 244 -4.29 -11.90 2.68
CA TYR A 244 -3.79 -11.89 4.06
C TYR A 244 -3.20 -13.24 4.47
N ALA A 245 -3.86 -14.34 4.16
CA ALA A 245 -3.40 -15.69 4.48
C ALA A 245 -2.06 -16.02 3.76
N ILE A 246 -1.98 -15.77 2.45
CA ILE A 246 -0.76 -16.08 1.69
C ILE A 246 0.41 -15.14 2.03
N LEU A 247 0.16 -13.86 2.33
CA LEU A 247 1.21 -12.91 2.72
C LEU A 247 1.84 -13.24 4.07
N ASN A 248 1.09 -13.88 4.97
CA ASN A 248 1.56 -14.28 6.30
C ASN A 248 1.92 -15.78 6.38
N SER A 249 1.76 -16.52 5.29
CA SER A 249 1.92 -17.99 5.25
C SER A 249 1.05 -18.67 6.33
N ASP A 250 -0.18 -18.18 6.51
CA ASP A 250 -1.15 -18.67 7.50
C ASP A 250 -2.02 -19.77 6.89
N GLU A 251 -1.57 -21.02 7.07
CA GLU A 251 -2.24 -22.21 6.53
C GLU A 251 -3.67 -22.35 7.04
N ASN A 252 -3.90 -22.09 8.33
CA ASN A 252 -5.22 -22.25 8.92
C ASN A 252 -6.23 -21.29 8.27
N LYS A 253 -5.88 -20.03 8.14
CA LYS A 253 -6.74 -19.03 7.46
C LYS A 253 -6.93 -19.33 5.99
N LEU A 254 -5.90 -19.86 5.31
CA LEU A 254 -6.02 -20.26 3.90
C LEU A 254 -7.08 -21.36 3.73
N LEU A 255 -7.07 -22.37 4.61
CA LEU A 255 -8.01 -23.49 4.56
C LEU A 255 -9.44 -23.13 4.94
N GLU A 256 -9.68 -21.99 5.59
CA GLU A 256 -11.01 -21.47 5.90
C GLU A 256 -11.68 -20.75 4.72
N ILE A 257 -11.00 -20.60 3.57
CA ILE A 257 -11.50 -19.86 2.41
C ILE A 257 -12.02 -20.85 1.37
N ASP A 258 -13.30 -20.81 1.10
CA ASP A 258 -13.99 -21.80 0.24
C ASP A 258 -13.43 -21.82 -1.20
N ASN A 259 -13.13 -20.66 -1.78
CA ASN A 259 -12.61 -20.51 -3.15
C ASN A 259 -11.08 -20.29 -3.21
N ALA A 260 -10.34 -20.67 -2.15
CA ALA A 260 -8.89 -20.45 -2.06
C ALA A 260 -8.12 -21.00 -3.25
N PHE A 261 -8.57 -22.10 -3.83
CA PHE A 261 -7.93 -22.72 -4.98
C PHE A 261 -8.00 -21.83 -6.24
N ASP A 262 -9.18 -21.32 -6.56
CA ASP A 262 -9.37 -20.43 -7.71
C ASP A 262 -8.62 -19.09 -7.53
N LEU A 263 -8.62 -18.55 -6.31
CA LEU A 263 -7.86 -17.35 -5.97
C LEU A 263 -6.35 -17.58 -6.08
N ALA A 264 -5.86 -18.77 -5.71
CA ALA A 264 -4.46 -19.12 -5.87
C ALA A 264 -4.07 -19.23 -7.35
N ILE A 265 -4.93 -19.81 -8.20
CA ILE A 265 -4.72 -19.84 -9.65
C ILE A 265 -4.63 -18.41 -10.21
N GLN A 266 -5.54 -17.52 -9.85
CA GLN A 266 -5.48 -16.11 -10.28
C GLN A 266 -4.19 -15.43 -9.83
N ALA A 267 -3.74 -15.68 -8.60
CA ALA A 267 -2.52 -15.11 -8.04
C ALA A 267 -1.23 -15.61 -8.70
N LEU A 268 -1.24 -16.77 -9.40
CA LEU A 268 -0.09 -17.23 -10.22
C LEU A 268 0.25 -16.26 -11.36
N TYR A 269 -0.70 -15.48 -11.84
CA TYR A 269 -0.51 -14.52 -12.93
C TYR A 269 -0.25 -13.09 -12.45
N HIS A 270 -0.04 -12.92 -11.13
CA HIS A 270 0.20 -11.61 -10.55
C HIS A 270 1.52 -10.97 -11.05
N THR A 271 1.57 -9.64 -11.15
CA THR A 271 2.77 -8.92 -11.58
C THR A 271 3.96 -9.11 -10.63
N SER A 272 3.71 -9.17 -9.32
CA SER A 272 4.71 -9.41 -8.28
C SER A 272 5.14 -10.88 -8.24
N ASN A 273 6.44 -11.16 -8.40
CA ASN A 273 7.00 -12.50 -8.27
C ASN A 273 6.82 -13.07 -6.86
N TRP A 274 6.81 -12.20 -5.83
CA TRP A 274 6.51 -12.60 -4.46
C TRP A 274 5.12 -13.20 -4.34
N ILE A 275 4.09 -12.54 -4.89
CA ILE A 275 2.71 -13.04 -4.88
C ILE A 275 2.61 -14.35 -5.64
N ARG A 276 3.26 -14.49 -6.81
CA ARG A 276 3.25 -15.75 -7.55
C ARG A 276 3.86 -16.92 -6.76
N ARG A 277 4.94 -16.66 -6.00
CA ARG A 277 5.52 -17.68 -5.08
C ARG A 277 4.56 -18.06 -3.97
N GLN A 278 3.88 -17.07 -3.36
CA GLN A 278 2.88 -17.34 -2.34
C GLN A 278 1.66 -18.09 -2.88
N ALA A 279 1.29 -17.84 -4.13
CA ALA A 279 0.26 -18.62 -4.82
C ALA A 279 0.66 -20.10 -4.99
N ILE A 280 1.91 -20.36 -5.36
CA ILE A 280 2.44 -21.73 -5.42
C ILE A 280 2.42 -22.39 -4.04
N TRP A 281 2.81 -21.66 -2.98
CA TRP A 281 2.71 -22.13 -1.61
C TRP A 281 1.27 -22.49 -1.24
N ALA A 282 0.31 -21.63 -1.60
CA ALA A 282 -1.12 -21.90 -1.36
C ALA A 282 -1.57 -23.17 -2.08
N LEU A 283 -1.24 -23.33 -3.37
CA LEU A 283 -1.56 -24.54 -4.14
C LEU A 283 -0.89 -25.82 -3.58
N MET A 284 0.30 -25.67 -2.99
CA MET A 284 0.98 -26.78 -2.32
C MET A 284 0.22 -27.23 -1.08
N ILE A 285 -0.28 -26.30 -0.26
CA ILE A 285 -1.04 -26.58 0.97
C ILE A 285 -2.44 -27.11 0.66
N LEU A 286 -3.12 -26.50 -0.31
CA LEU A 286 -4.45 -26.91 -0.71
C LEU A 286 -4.42 -28.34 -1.29
N ARG A 287 -5.31 -29.22 -0.74
CA ARG A 287 -5.40 -30.64 -1.12
C ARG A 287 -6.27 -30.83 -2.36
N ASP A 288 -6.11 -29.96 -3.35
CA ASP A 288 -6.83 -30.07 -4.61
C ASP A 288 -6.04 -30.89 -5.63
N TYR A 289 -6.75 -31.78 -6.34
CA TYR A 289 -6.16 -32.67 -7.35
C TYR A 289 -5.65 -31.89 -8.58
N GLY A 290 -6.22 -30.73 -8.88
CA GLY A 290 -5.82 -29.84 -9.96
C GLY A 290 -4.54 -29.04 -9.68
N ALA A 291 -4.10 -28.98 -8.41
CA ALA A 291 -2.98 -28.13 -8.01
C ALA A 291 -1.68 -28.46 -8.75
N VAL A 292 -1.40 -29.73 -9.02
CA VAL A 292 -0.19 -30.18 -9.74
C VAL A 292 -0.11 -29.51 -11.11
N THR A 293 -1.18 -29.58 -11.90
CA THR A 293 -1.24 -28.98 -13.25
C THR A 293 -1.06 -27.46 -13.21
N GLN A 294 -1.62 -26.80 -12.19
CA GLN A 294 -1.49 -25.35 -12.04
C GLN A 294 -0.06 -24.95 -11.63
N ILE A 295 0.58 -25.73 -10.77
CA ILE A 295 1.98 -25.50 -10.38
C ILE A 295 2.92 -25.78 -11.56
N GLU A 296 2.64 -26.79 -12.41
CA GLU A 296 3.39 -27.06 -13.64
C GLU A 296 3.46 -25.85 -14.58
N ASN A 297 2.37 -25.06 -14.69
CA ASN A 297 2.37 -23.84 -15.49
C ASN A 297 3.43 -22.83 -15.00
N ALA A 298 3.70 -22.79 -13.70
CA ALA A 298 4.70 -21.91 -13.10
C ALA A 298 6.15 -22.34 -13.36
N LEU A 299 6.40 -23.53 -13.90
CA LEU A 299 7.74 -23.95 -14.37
C LEU A 299 8.24 -23.11 -15.55
N ASN A 300 7.35 -22.39 -16.23
CA ASN A 300 7.65 -21.48 -17.33
C ASN A 300 7.65 -19.99 -16.91
N ASP A 301 7.67 -19.71 -15.61
CA ASP A 301 7.71 -18.34 -15.13
C ASP A 301 8.99 -17.62 -15.57
N LYS A 302 8.86 -16.30 -15.84
CA LYS A 302 9.99 -15.43 -16.17
C LYS A 302 10.99 -15.23 -15.03
N ASP A 303 10.58 -15.47 -13.78
CA ASP A 303 11.39 -15.35 -12.58
C ASP A 303 11.85 -16.72 -12.11
N LEU A 304 13.16 -16.96 -12.12
CA LEU A 304 13.75 -18.25 -11.77
C LEU A 304 13.49 -18.67 -10.32
N ILE A 305 13.21 -17.71 -9.42
CA ILE A 305 12.88 -18.04 -8.04
C ILE A 305 11.47 -18.63 -8.01
N VAL A 306 10.54 -18.10 -8.82
CA VAL A 306 9.19 -18.67 -8.96
C VAL A 306 9.28 -20.08 -9.53
N VAL A 307 10.10 -20.31 -10.58
CA VAL A 307 10.35 -21.65 -11.14
C VAL A 307 10.86 -22.60 -10.06
N SER A 308 11.85 -22.19 -9.24
CA SER A 308 12.38 -23.02 -8.17
C SER A 308 11.34 -23.39 -7.12
N TYR A 309 10.45 -22.43 -6.77
CA TYR A 309 9.34 -22.70 -5.85
C TYR A 309 8.33 -23.69 -6.46
N ALA A 310 8.05 -23.60 -7.76
CA ALA A 310 7.19 -24.55 -8.46
C ALA A 310 7.79 -25.97 -8.44
N VAL A 311 9.08 -26.08 -8.75
CA VAL A 311 9.82 -27.34 -8.68
C VAL A 311 9.76 -27.95 -7.27
N TYR A 312 10.04 -27.13 -6.24
CA TYR A 312 9.95 -27.56 -4.84
C TYR A 312 8.56 -28.07 -4.49
N ALA A 313 7.51 -27.28 -4.83
CA ALA A 313 6.12 -27.64 -4.54
C ALA A 313 5.67 -28.94 -5.23
N LEU A 314 6.10 -29.18 -6.47
CA LEU A 314 5.82 -30.43 -7.18
C LEU A 314 6.50 -31.63 -6.51
N GLY A 315 7.73 -31.45 -6.02
CA GLY A 315 8.43 -32.46 -5.24
C GLY A 315 7.73 -32.81 -3.92
N GLU A 316 7.24 -31.81 -3.20
CA GLU A 316 6.47 -31.99 -1.94
C GLU A 316 5.10 -32.67 -2.18
N LYS A 317 4.46 -32.38 -3.31
CA LYS A 317 3.22 -33.07 -3.72
C LYS A 317 3.44 -34.56 -4.01
N GLY A 318 4.61 -34.96 -4.46
CA GLY A 318 4.96 -36.36 -4.73
C GLY A 318 4.16 -37.00 -5.86
N ASP A 319 3.56 -36.24 -6.75
CA ASP A 319 2.68 -36.73 -7.82
C ASP A 319 3.48 -37.14 -9.06
N ASN A 320 3.27 -38.35 -9.54
CA ASN A 320 3.95 -38.90 -10.71
C ASN A 320 3.68 -38.15 -12.03
N ARG A 321 2.65 -37.30 -12.09
CA ARG A 321 2.38 -36.41 -13.24
C ARG A 321 3.50 -35.41 -13.42
N ALA A 322 4.09 -34.92 -12.33
CA ALA A 322 5.15 -33.92 -12.36
C ALA A 322 6.52 -34.47 -12.84
N VAL A 323 6.69 -35.79 -12.97
CA VAL A 323 7.99 -36.39 -13.28
C VAL A 323 8.57 -35.90 -14.61
N MET A 324 7.78 -35.90 -15.68
CA MET A 324 8.27 -35.47 -17.00
C MET A 324 8.58 -33.97 -17.02
N PRO A 325 7.70 -33.07 -16.56
CA PRO A 325 8.03 -31.65 -16.42
C PRO A 325 9.29 -31.36 -15.57
N LEU A 326 9.50 -32.10 -14.49
CA LEU A 326 10.70 -31.95 -13.66
C LEU A 326 11.98 -32.47 -14.37
N ILE A 327 11.88 -33.54 -15.17
CA ILE A 327 12.98 -34.02 -16.02
C ILE A 327 13.35 -32.94 -17.04
N ASP A 328 12.37 -32.28 -17.66
CA ASP A 328 12.64 -31.22 -18.62
C ASP A 328 13.38 -30.04 -17.94
N ILE A 329 12.98 -29.64 -16.72
CA ILE A 329 13.72 -28.64 -15.93
C ILE A 329 15.14 -29.11 -15.59
N LEU A 330 15.32 -30.37 -15.16
CA LEU A 330 16.62 -30.94 -14.82
C LEU A 330 17.59 -30.85 -15.99
N LEU A 331 17.13 -31.17 -17.21
CA LEU A 331 17.94 -31.23 -18.42
C LEU A 331 18.11 -29.89 -19.13
N LYS A 332 17.37 -28.85 -18.76
CA LYS A 332 17.37 -27.53 -19.40
C LYS A 332 18.69 -26.79 -19.13
N LYS A 333 19.53 -26.62 -20.17
CA LYS A 333 20.88 -26.02 -20.05
C LYS A 333 20.90 -24.50 -19.95
N ASP A 334 19.81 -23.82 -20.32
CA ASP A 334 19.71 -22.35 -20.35
C ASP A 334 19.61 -21.73 -18.95
N PHE A 335 19.41 -22.52 -17.91
CA PHE A 335 19.45 -22.00 -16.55
C PHE A 335 20.89 -21.66 -16.14
N PRO A 336 21.10 -20.50 -15.50
CA PRO A 336 22.43 -20.13 -15.06
C PRO A 336 23.01 -21.20 -14.15
N ALA A 337 24.27 -21.57 -14.41
CA ALA A 337 25.01 -22.47 -13.52
C ALA A 337 25.06 -21.88 -12.10
N CYS A 338 25.16 -22.75 -11.11
CA CYS A 338 25.38 -22.34 -9.72
C CYS A 338 26.53 -21.34 -9.67
N ARG A 339 26.25 -20.11 -9.30
CA ARG A 339 27.31 -19.12 -9.04
C ARG A 339 27.74 -19.28 -7.58
N ASN A 340 28.96 -19.72 -7.36
CA ASN A 340 29.65 -19.52 -6.11
C ASN A 340 29.84 -18.00 -5.95
N GLY A 341 29.05 -17.36 -5.11
CA GLY A 341 29.12 -15.91 -4.86
C GLY A 341 27.92 -15.15 -5.36
N GLY A 342 27.00 -15.00 -4.51
CA GLY A 342 25.90 -14.12 -4.34
C GLY A 342 25.51 -13.12 -5.42
N SER A 343 24.35 -13.32 -6.00
CA SER A 343 23.45 -12.18 -6.19
C SER A 343 22.91 -11.80 -4.80
N PRO A 344 22.93 -10.53 -4.38
CA PRO A 344 22.42 -10.12 -3.05
C PRO A 344 20.93 -10.42 -2.84
N LYS A 345 20.24 -10.96 -3.84
CA LYS A 345 18.83 -11.33 -3.83
C LYS A 345 18.55 -12.84 -3.72
N LEU A 346 19.58 -13.68 -3.69
CA LEU A 346 19.43 -15.15 -3.67
C LEU A 346 20.16 -15.70 -2.44
N PRO A 347 19.66 -16.79 -1.80
CA PRO A 347 20.39 -17.45 -0.71
C PRO A 347 21.81 -17.84 -1.14
N GLU A 348 22.79 -17.76 -0.24
CA GLU A 348 24.22 -18.02 -0.50
C GLU A 348 24.51 -19.38 -1.16
N HIS A 349 23.59 -20.34 -1.06
CA HIS A 349 23.69 -21.70 -1.61
C HIS A 349 22.61 -22.02 -2.64
N TRP A 350 22.04 -21.00 -3.31
CA TRP A 350 21.01 -21.27 -4.31
C TRP A 350 21.60 -21.88 -5.58
N CYS A 351 21.22 -23.13 -5.84
CA CYS A 351 21.73 -23.93 -6.96
C CYS A 351 20.82 -23.93 -8.20
N GLY A 352 19.78 -23.10 -8.21
CA GLY A 352 18.87 -22.96 -9.34
C GLY A 352 17.86 -24.10 -9.52
N PRO A 353 16.91 -23.91 -10.46
CA PRO A 353 15.82 -24.86 -10.67
C PRO A 353 16.25 -26.30 -10.99
N ARG A 354 17.39 -26.48 -11.68
CA ARG A 354 17.91 -27.82 -12.05
C ARG A 354 18.23 -28.66 -10.82
N SER A 355 18.91 -28.06 -9.84
CA SER A 355 19.28 -28.77 -8.61
C SER A 355 18.06 -29.10 -7.74
N GLU A 356 17.10 -28.20 -7.70
CA GLU A 356 15.83 -28.45 -7.00
C GLU A 356 15.02 -29.55 -7.72
N ALA A 357 15.07 -29.64 -9.08
CA ALA A 357 14.43 -30.68 -9.85
C ALA A 357 15.02 -32.06 -9.54
N ALA A 358 16.35 -32.15 -9.35
CA ALA A 358 16.96 -33.40 -8.92
C ALA A 358 16.41 -33.86 -7.56
N VAL A 359 16.31 -32.95 -6.59
CA VAL A 359 15.74 -33.26 -5.26
C VAL A 359 14.27 -33.69 -5.37
N ALA A 360 13.47 -32.92 -6.14
CA ALA A 360 12.06 -33.23 -6.34
C ALA A 360 11.84 -34.61 -6.95
N LEU A 361 12.63 -34.97 -7.97
CA LEU A 361 12.59 -36.29 -8.60
C LEU A 361 12.96 -37.43 -7.63
N GLY A 362 13.96 -37.19 -6.75
CA GLY A 362 14.30 -38.12 -5.68
C GLY A 362 13.13 -38.33 -4.70
N LYS A 363 12.44 -37.26 -4.29
CA LYS A 363 11.26 -37.37 -3.41
C LYS A 363 10.10 -38.13 -4.04
N ILE A 364 9.86 -37.94 -5.35
CA ILE A 364 8.78 -38.64 -6.07
C ILE A 364 9.10 -40.15 -6.24
N LYS A 365 10.37 -40.51 -6.30
CA LYS A 365 10.86 -41.91 -6.41
C LYS A 365 10.40 -42.66 -7.67
N ASP A 366 10.15 -41.93 -8.75
CA ASP A 366 9.77 -42.56 -10.02
C ASP A 366 10.99 -42.97 -10.85
N LYS A 367 11.03 -44.25 -11.29
CA LYS A 367 12.14 -44.83 -12.05
C LYS A 367 12.45 -44.13 -13.38
N ARG A 368 11.51 -43.37 -13.94
CA ARG A 368 11.76 -42.54 -15.14
C ARG A 368 12.87 -41.52 -14.94
N ALA A 369 13.12 -41.10 -13.70
CA ALA A 369 14.16 -40.12 -13.34
C ALA A 369 15.59 -40.71 -13.39
N LEU A 370 15.75 -42.03 -13.36
CA LEU A 370 17.05 -42.72 -13.25
C LEU A 370 18.05 -42.22 -14.32
N LYS A 371 17.73 -42.43 -15.60
CA LYS A 371 18.62 -42.07 -16.72
C LYS A 371 18.90 -40.55 -16.79
N PRO A 372 17.89 -39.63 -16.64
CA PRO A 372 18.13 -38.20 -16.60
C PRO A 372 19.08 -37.76 -15.48
N LEU A 373 18.97 -38.32 -14.27
CA LEU A 373 19.85 -38.00 -13.13
C LEU A 373 21.30 -38.45 -13.39
N ILE A 374 21.50 -39.66 -13.93
CA ILE A 374 22.81 -40.17 -14.32
C ILE A 374 23.45 -39.27 -15.39
N LYS A 375 22.69 -38.90 -16.43
CA LYS A 375 23.14 -38.02 -17.51
C LYS A 375 23.66 -36.66 -16.99
N VAL A 376 23.00 -36.08 -15.99
CA VAL A 376 23.43 -34.82 -15.40
C VAL A 376 24.77 -34.94 -14.66
N ILE A 377 25.04 -36.08 -14.03
CA ILE A 377 26.33 -36.36 -13.39
C ILE A 377 27.42 -36.52 -14.44
N GLU A 378 27.15 -37.20 -15.55
CA GLU A 378 28.07 -37.41 -16.69
C GLU A 378 28.43 -36.06 -17.36
N GLU A 379 27.51 -35.10 -17.43
CA GLU A 379 27.73 -33.80 -18.06
C GLU A 379 28.68 -32.87 -17.29
N LYS A 380 29.27 -33.32 -16.16
CA LYS A 380 30.18 -32.54 -15.30
C LYS A 380 29.57 -31.19 -14.84
N GLY A 381 28.31 -31.21 -14.43
CA GLY A 381 27.58 -30.09 -13.88
C GLY A 381 28.29 -29.43 -12.67
N CYS A 382 27.70 -28.40 -12.11
CA CYS A 382 28.21 -27.80 -10.87
C CYS A 382 28.13 -28.81 -9.71
N HIS A 383 29.01 -28.62 -8.70
CA HIS A 383 29.11 -29.53 -7.53
C HIS A 383 27.70 -29.78 -6.90
N CYS A 384 26.92 -28.73 -6.67
CA CYS A 384 25.60 -28.84 -6.06
C CYS A 384 24.62 -29.69 -6.87
N LEU A 385 24.64 -29.56 -8.20
CA LEU A 385 23.76 -30.35 -9.08
C LEU A 385 24.14 -31.85 -9.06
N ILE A 386 25.45 -32.14 -9.08
CA ILE A 386 25.97 -33.51 -8.99
C ILE A 386 25.58 -34.11 -7.63
N GLU A 387 25.79 -33.37 -6.53
CA GLU A 387 25.45 -33.81 -5.19
C GLU A 387 23.96 -34.15 -5.06
N LYS A 388 23.08 -33.24 -5.46
CA LYS A 388 21.63 -33.43 -5.37
C LYS A 388 21.15 -34.55 -6.29
N SER A 389 21.75 -34.69 -7.46
CA SER A 389 21.45 -35.84 -8.38
C SER A 389 21.89 -37.19 -7.79
N ALA A 390 23.07 -37.25 -7.16
CA ALA A 390 23.54 -38.45 -6.48
C ALA A 390 22.63 -38.84 -5.31
N TRP A 391 22.20 -37.86 -4.47
CA TRP A 391 21.22 -38.08 -3.40
C TRP A 391 19.86 -38.53 -3.94
N ALA A 392 19.39 -37.95 -5.05
CA ALA A 392 18.16 -38.38 -5.71
C ALA A 392 18.22 -39.84 -6.17
N LEU A 393 19.39 -40.30 -6.67
CA LEU A 393 19.59 -41.69 -7.05
C LEU A 393 19.57 -42.64 -5.85
N ILE A 394 20.10 -42.21 -4.70
CA ILE A 394 19.98 -42.97 -3.44
C ILE A 394 18.50 -43.11 -3.05
N GLU A 395 17.74 -42.02 -3.10
CA GLU A 395 16.30 -42.02 -2.76
C GLU A 395 15.47 -42.92 -3.70
N LEU A 396 15.87 -43.00 -4.99
CA LEU A 396 15.26 -43.94 -5.93
C LEU A 396 15.53 -45.43 -5.56
N GLY A 397 16.67 -45.73 -4.90
CA GLY A 397 17.04 -47.06 -4.47
C GLY A 397 17.18 -48.07 -5.63
N ASP A 398 17.63 -47.60 -6.80
CA ASP A 398 17.72 -48.46 -8.00
C ASP A 398 19.17 -48.86 -8.27
N GLU A 399 19.48 -50.13 -8.07
CA GLU A 399 20.83 -50.74 -8.26
C GLU A 399 21.42 -50.45 -9.65
N ARG A 400 20.57 -50.22 -10.66
CA ARG A 400 21.00 -49.86 -12.02
C ARG A 400 21.78 -48.55 -12.10
N ALA A 401 21.77 -47.75 -11.05
CA ALA A 401 22.58 -46.53 -10.94
C ALA A 401 24.05 -46.82 -10.61
N ILE A 402 24.38 -47.99 -10.02
CA ILE A 402 25.72 -48.28 -9.47
C ILE A 402 26.78 -48.26 -10.58
N GLU A 403 26.63 -49.06 -11.65
CA GLU A 403 27.61 -49.11 -12.72
C GLU A 403 27.80 -47.77 -13.46
N PRO A 404 26.77 -47.05 -13.84
CA PRO A 404 26.92 -45.67 -14.35
C PRO A 404 27.66 -44.73 -13.39
N LEU A 405 27.35 -44.76 -12.09
CA LEU A 405 28.06 -43.95 -11.10
C LEU A 405 29.53 -44.29 -10.97
N LYS A 406 29.89 -45.60 -11.01
CA LYS A 406 31.28 -46.04 -11.03
C LYS A 406 32.04 -45.50 -12.25
N SER A 407 31.41 -45.53 -13.43
CA SER A 407 32.04 -45.05 -14.68
C SER A 407 32.34 -43.56 -14.66
N VAL A 408 31.50 -42.72 -14.01
CA VAL A 408 31.65 -41.27 -14.01
C VAL A 408 32.39 -40.74 -12.79
N LYS A 409 32.58 -41.52 -11.74
CA LYS A 409 33.18 -41.12 -10.46
C LYS A 409 34.49 -40.29 -10.61
N ASN A 410 35.41 -40.79 -11.44
CA ASN A 410 36.73 -40.16 -11.63
C ASN A 410 36.70 -38.97 -12.59
N HIS A 411 35.57 -38.71 -13.23
CA HIS A 411 35.39 -37.66 -14.22
C HIS A 411 34.47 -36.53 -13.74
N THR A 412 33.90 -36.64 -12.52
CA THR A 412 32.99 -35.62 -11.95
C THR A 412 33.76 -34.56 -11.13
N ASN A 413 33.11 -33.43 -10.91
CA ASN A 413 33.60 -32.37 -10.00
C ASN A 413 33.41 -32.75 -8.52
N SER A 414 32.81 -33.90 -8.20
CA SER A 414 32.45 -34.32 -6.84
C SER A 414 32.60 -35.83 -6.64
N PRO A 415 33.82 -36.40 -6.82
CA PRO A 415 34.04 -37.87 -6.80
C PRO A 415 33.70 -38.48 -5.44
N SER A 416 33.90 -37.78 -4.34
CA SER A 416 33.59 -38.28 -2.99
C SER A 416 32.09 -38.43 -2.76
N VAL A 417 31.26 -37.52 -3.29
CA VAL A 417 29.80 -37.60 -3.21
C VAL A 417 29.28 -38.78 -4.02
N VAL A 418 29.79 -38.97 -5.24
CA VAL A 418 29.42 -40.08 -6.11
C VAL A 418 29.84 -41.42 -5.47
N GLN A 419 31.06 -41.50 -4.84
CA GLN A 419 31.45 -42.70 -4.12
C GLN A 419 30.49 -43.03 -2.98
N LYS A 420 30.12 -42.06 -2.17
CA LYS A 420 29.16 -42.25 -1.08
C LYS A 420 27.81 -42.77 -1.58
N ALA A 421 27.35 -42.28 -2.74
CA ALA A 421 26.12 -42.78 -3.36
C ALA A 421 26.26 -44.24 -3.79
N ILE A 422 27.39 -44.65 -4.38
CA ILE A 422 27.68 -46.01 -4.72
C ILE A 422 27.67 -46.91 -3.48
N ASP A 423 28.41 -46.53 -2.43
CA ASP A 423 28.54 -47.29 -1.17
C ASP A 423 27.16 -47.53 -0.52
N ILE A 424 26.28 -46.51 -0.56
CA ILE A 424 24.90 -46.64 -0.03
C ILE A 424 24.08 -47.60 -0.90
N LEU A 425 24.10 -47.43 -2.24
CA LEU A 425 23.30 -48.26 -3.15
C LEU A 425 23.76 -49.74 -3.20
N GLU A 426 25.06 -50.04 -2.94
CA GLU A 426 25.57 -51.39 -2.83
C GLU A 426 25.15 -52.08 -1.51
N ASN A 427 24.71 -51.34 -0.52
CA ASN A 427 24.28 -51.86 0.78
C ASN A 427 22.74 -51.83 0.98
N PHE A 428 21.97 -51.43 -0.06
CA PHE A 428 20.51 -51.57 -0.08
C PHE A 428 20.12 -52.99 -0.43
#